data_5966cbbf676d531621aff73c2455f76f
#
_entry.id   5966cbbf676d531621aff73c2455f76f
#
_cell.length_a   1.000
_cell.length_b   1.000
_cell.length_c   1.000
_cell.angle_alpha   90.00
_cell.angle_beta   90.00
_cell.angle_gamma   90.00
#
_symmetry.space_group_name_H-M   'P 1'
#
loop_
_entity.id
_entity.type
_entity.pdbx_description
1 polymer ?
#
loop_
_entity_poly.entity_id
_entity_poly.type
_entity_poly.pdbx_seq_one_letter_code
_entity_poly.pdbx_strand_id
1 'polypeptide(L)'
;MFATGVTVITTTAQDQVHGMTANAFMSVSLRPPLVLISVDNRARMHALLNEGKRIGISVLLEDQEALSDRFAGRPGAPGPEPSFEVVRETPLVEGALAHMVARVARSYWGGDHSLFLAHVEYARYGQGNPLLFHGGHYEALSAPEGSILGALPPAMRERLLSAGDEHTYDAGETVIHQGDRGGEAFVILSGRARVVRDGRDVARLGPGQFFGEVAMLDSRSRTADVVAESPLRAIALSRDTVKRALRSEPDLAWRVLEVLAGRIRG
;
A
#
# COMPACT_ATOMS: atom_id res chain seq x y z
N MET A 1 -5.36 -14.01 -9.15
CA MET A 1 -5.86 -13.35 -7.92
C MET A 1 -6.31 -11.94 -8.30
N PHE A 2 -7.37 -11.41 -7.68
CA PHE A 2 -7.99 -10.15 -8.09
C PHE A 2 -7.45 -9.00 -7.24
N ALA A 3 -7.01 -7.89 -7.85
CA ALA A 3 -6.61 -6.69 -7.14
C ALA A 3 -7.84 -5.86 -6.78
N THR A 4 -7.91 -5.35 -5.55
CA THR A 4 -9.02 -4.53 -5.05
C THR A 4 -8.51 -3.24 -4.42
N GLY A 5 -9.33 -2.20 -4.42
CA GLY A 5 -9.11 -1.07 -3.53
C GLY A 5 -9.34 -1.46 -2.07
N VAL A 6 -8.83 -0.65 -1.16
CA VAL A 6 -9.02 -0.83 0.29
C VAL A 6 -9.96 0.26 0.81
N THR A 7 -10.97 -0.16 1.55
CA THR A 7 -11.94 0.74 2.17
C THR A 7 -11.99 0.55 3.68
N VAL A 8 -12.35 1.60 4.41
CA VAL A 8 -12.78 1.50 5.80
C VAL A 8 -14.28 1.77 5.86
N ILE A 9 -15.02 0.79 6.35
CA ILE A 9 -16.45 0.90 6.61
C ILE A 9 -16.63 1.37 8.05
N THR A 10 -17.40 2.42 8.26
CA THR A 10 -17.65 3.00 9.59
C THR A 10 -19.13 3.10 9.90
N THR A 11 -19.45 3.03 11.16
CA THR A 11 -20.80 3.34 11.69
C THR A 11 -20.69 3.78 13.14
N THR A 12 -21.74 4.41 13.67
CA THR A 12 -21.84 4.77 15.08
C THR A 12 -22.79 3.81 15.79
N ALA A 13 -22.37 3.27 16.92
CA ALA A 13 -23.22 2.49 17.82
C ALA A 13 -22.85 2.83 19.27
N GLN A 14 -23.85 3.07 20.13
CA GLN A 14 -23.65 3.44 21.54
C GLN A 14 -22.68 4.64 21.70
N ASP A 15 -22.86 5.66 20.87
CA ASP A 15 -22.02 6.89 20.82
C ASP A 15 -20.53 6.64 20.54
N GLN A 16 -20.18 5.45 20.07
CA GLN A 16 -18.82 5.09 19.65
C GLN A 16 -18.75 4.86 18.15
N VAL A 17 -17.65 5.30 17.55
CA VAL A 17 -17.33 5.00 16.16
C VAL A 17 -16.76 3.58 16.08
N HIS A 18 -17.36 2.78 15.23
CA HIS A 18 -16.86 1.45 14.86
C HIS A 18 -16.40 1.47 13.42
N GLY A 19 -15.20 0.92 13.18
CA GLY A 19 -14.62 0.82 11.85
C GLY A 19 -14.15 -0.61 11.53
N MET A 20 -14.13 -0.95 10.26
CA MET A 20 -13.63 -2.22 9.74
C MET A 20 -13.02 -2.00 8.37
N THR A 21 -11.82 -2.53 8.15
CA THR A 21 -11.22 -2.60 6.82
C THR A 21 -11.95 -3.63 5.96
N ALA A 22 -12.28 -3.25 4.73
CA ALA A 22 -12.88 -4.13 3.75
C ALA A 22 -12.30 -3.86 2.36
N ASN A 23 -12.00 -4.92 1.65
CA ASN A 23 -11.65 -4.91 0.23
C ASN A 23 -12.80 -5.42 -0.66
N ALA A 24 -13.81 -6.03 -0.06
CA ALA A 24 -15.01 -6.52 -0.73
C ALA A 24 -16.07 -5.41 -0.85
N PHE A 25 -15.75 -4.41 -1.68
CA PHE A 25 -16.60 -3.27 -2.01
C PHE A 25 -16.77 -3.17 -3.52
N MET A 26 -17.99 -2.92 -3.99
CA MET A 26 -18.27 -2.72 -5.40
C MET A 26 -19.42 -1.74 -5.65
N SER A 27 -19.35 -1.02 -6.77
CA SER A 27 -20.45 -0.26 -7.33
C SER A 27 -21.44 -1.20 -8.02
N VAL A 28 -22.75 -1.02 -7.79
CA VAL A 28 -23.81 -1.88 -8.32
C VAL A 28 -24.64 -1.14 -9.35
N SER A 29 -25.06 0.10 -9.06
CA SER A 29 -25.97 0.88 -9.90
C SER A 29 -25.70 2.37 -9.78
N LEU A 30 -25.93 3.10 -10.84
CA LEU A 30 -25.87 4.56 -10.88
C LEU A 30 -27.24 5.21 -10.67
N ARG A 31 -28.32 4.52 -11.02
CA ARG A 31 -29.69 5.03 -10.90
C ARG A 31 -30.65 3.92 -10.45
N PRO A 32 -31.01 3.87 -9.16
CA PRO A 32 -30.46 4.66 -8.06
C PRO A 32 -29.00 4.31 -7.79
N PRO A 33 -28.21 5.21 -7.15
CA PRO A 33 -26.82 4.93 -6.83
C PRO A 33 -26.73 3.89 -5.71
N LEU A 34 -26.23 2.70 -6.04
CA LEU A 34 -26.12 1.55 -5.13
C LEU A 34 -24.69 1.03 -5.07
N VAL A 35 -24.30 0.63 -3.88
CA VAL A 35 -23.04 -0.07 -3.60
C VAL A 35 -23.30 -1.36 -2.83
N LEU A 36 -22.38 -2.32 -2.94
CA LEU A 36 -22.41 -3.58 -2.22
C LEU A 36 -21.14 -3.71 -1.39
N ILE A 37 -21.30 -4.16 -0.14
CA ILE A 37 -20.20 -4.59 0.71
C ILE A 37 -20.44 -6.03 1.18
N SER A 38 -19.37 -6.81 1.32
CA SER A 38 -19.42 -8.16 1.90
C SER A 38 -18.73 -8.15 3.25
N VAL A 39 -19.39 -8.69 4.28
CA VAL A 39 -18.93 -8.66 5.68
C VAL A 39 -19.00 -10.06 6.26
N ASP A 40 -17.90 -10.54 6.84
CA ASP A 40 -17.83 -11.83 7.56
C ASP A 40 -18.86 -11.84 8.70
N ASN A 41 -19.65 -12.90 8.82
CA ASN A 41 -20.71 -13.06 9.83
C ASN A 41 -20.17 -13.02 11.27
N ARG A 42 -18.86 -13.26 11.47
CA ARG A 42 -18.19 -13.17 12.77
C ARG A 42 -17.64 -11.79 13.08
N ALA A 43 -17.57 -10.90 12.09
CA ALA A 43 -17.07 -9.55 12.29
C ALA A 43 -18.00 -8.75 13.21
N ARG A 44 -17.42 -7.98 14.14
CA ARG A 44 -18.19 -7.08 15.02
C ARG A 44 -19.08 -6.13 14.20
N MET A 45 -18.59 -5.65 13.07
CA MET A 45 -19.33 -4.78 12.15
C MET A 45 -20.62 -5.44 11.67
N HIS A 46 -20.64 -6.74 11.42
CA HIS A 46 -21.81 -7.47 10.94
C HIS A 46 -23.02 -7.30 11.87
N ALA A 47 -22.82 -7.41 13.19
CA ALA A 47 -23.87 -7.25 14.19
C ALA A 47 -24.42 -5.81 14.28
N LEU A 48 -23.67 -4.83 13.77
CA LEU A 48 -24.06 -3.42 13.78
C LEU A 48 -24.82 -3.00 12.52
N LEU A 49 -24.78 -3.82 11.46
CA LEU A 49 -25.40 -3.53 10.19
C LEU A 49 -26.80 -4.16 10.11
N ASN A 50 -27.78 -3.33 9.82
CA ASN A 50 -29.16 -3.74 9.54
C ASN A 50 -29.79 -2.80 8.51
N GLU A 51 -30.94 -3.16 7.97
CA GLU A 51 -31.68 -2.32 7.04
C GLU A 51 -32.00 -0.96 7.66
N GLY A 52 -31.81 0.11 6.92
CA GLY A 52 -31.97 1.49 7.37
C GLY A 52 -30.72 2.09 8.04
N LYS A 53 -29.74 1.29 8.44
CA LYS A 53 -28.50 1.78 9.07
C LYS A 53 -27.67 2.59 8.07
N ARG A 54 -27.18 3.76 8.49
CA ARG A 54 -26.17 4.52 7.74
C ARG A 54 -24.79 3.98 8.03
N ILE A 55 -23.98 3.91 6.98
CA ILE A 55 -22.58 3.54 6.99
C ILE A 55 -21.75 4.59 6.26
N GLY A 56 -20.58 4.86 6.80
CA GLY A 56 -19.51 5.58 6.11
C GLY A 56 -18.66 4.59 5.33
N ILE A 57 -18.23 5.00 4.14
CA ILE A 57 -17.30 4.23 3.31
C ILE A 57 -16.20 5.19 2.89
N SER A 58 -14.99 4.92 3.36
CA SER A 58 -13.81 5.73 3.05
C SER A 58 -12.83 4.89 2.25
N VAL A 59 -12.57 5.28 1.00
CA VAL A 59 -11.54 4.64 0.15
C VAL A 59 -10.20 5.21 0.56
N LEU A 60 -9.26 4.35 0.95
CA LEU A 60 -7.97 4.79 1.48
C LEU A 60 -7.00 5.22 0.39
N LEU A 61 -6.15 6.20 0.73
CA LEU A 61 -4.96 6.59 -0.04
C LEU A 61 -3.83 5.56 0.13
N GLU A 62 -2.92 5.51 -0.83
CA GLU A 62 -1.78 4.58 -0.85
C GLU A 62 -0.85 4.70 0.36
N ASP A 63 -0.80 5.84 1.05
CA ASP A 63 -0.02 6.07 2.26
C ASP A 63 -0.76 5.72 3.57
N GLN A 64 -2.01 5.24 3.48
CA GLN A 64 -2.86 4.90 4.62
C GLN A 64 -2.86 3.40 4.98
N GLU A 65 -1.81 2.66 4.64
CA GLU A 65 -1.66 1.23 4.97
C GLU A 65 -1.77 0.97 6.48
N ALA A 66 -1.09 1.77 7.31
CA ALA A 66 -1.12 1.61 8.77
C ALA A 66 -2.54 1.79 9.34
N LEU A 67 -3.35 2.66 8.73
CA LEU A 67 -4.75 2.84 9.09
C LEU A 67 -5.61 1.64 8.70
N SER A 68 -5.36 1.08 7.53
CA SER A 68 -6.00 -0.16 7.07
C SER A 68 -5.72 -1.32 8.03
N ASP A 69 -4.47 -1.53 8.44
CA ASP A 69 -4.08 -2.60 9.37
C ASP A 69 -4.75 -2.45 10.73
N ARG A 70 -4.84 -1.22 11.24
CA ARG A 70 -5.55 -0.92 12.49
C ARG A 70 -7.01 -1.37 12.43
N PHE A 71 -7.76 -1.00 11.39
CA PHE A 71 -9.16 -1.38 11.23
C PHE A 71 -9.36 -2.84 10.80
N ALA A 72 -8.32 -3.51 10.32
CA ALA A 72 -8.31 -4.95 10.10
C ALA A 72 -8.12 -5.75 11.41
N GLY A 73 -7.82 -5.08 12.53
CA GLY A 73 -7.60 -5.73 13.83
C GLY A 73 -6.30 -6.54 13.89
N ARG A 74 -5.31 -6.21 13.07
CA ARG A 74 -4.01 -6.91 13.08
C ARG A 74 -3.26 -6.60 14.38
N PRO A 75 -2.79 -7.62 15.13
CA PRO A 75 -2.04 -7.41 16.35
C PRO A 75 -0.76 -6.62 16.09
N GLY A 76 -0.48 -5.61 16.92
CA GLY A 76 0.78 -4.87 16.88
C GLY A 76 0.90 -3.83 15.76
N ALA A 77 -0.17 -3.52 15.04
CA ALA A 77 -0.17 -2.41 14.08
C ALA A 77 -0.23 -1.06 14.84
N PRO A 78 0.92 -0.36 15.05
CA PRO A 78 0.93 0.97 15.64
C PRO A 78 0.55 1.98 14.54
N GLY A 79 -0.73 2.05 14.20
CA GLY A 79 -1.21 3.08 13.31
C GLY A 79 -1.54 4.37 14.09
N PRO A 80 -1.57 5.53 13.43
CA PRO A 80 -2.03 6.76 14.05
C PRO A 80 -3.47 6.58 14.55
N GLU A 81 -3.85 7.33 15.59
CA GLU A 81 -5.25 7.41 15.99
C GLU A 81 -6.06 7.96 14.82
N PRO A 82 -7.13 7.25 14.39
CA PRO A 82 -7.93 7.71 13.27
C PRO A 82 -8.70 8.97 13.65
N SER A 83 -8.64 9.99 12.81
CA SER A 83 -9.53 11.14 12.87
C SER A 83 -10.73 10.93 11.94
N PHE A 84 -11.87 11.51 12.33
CA PHE A 84 -13.11 11.36 11.58
C PHE A 84 -13.76 12.71 11.34
N GLU A 85 -14.18 12.93 10.11
CA GLU A 85 -15.16 13.94 9.78
C GLU A 85 -16.58 13.34 9.85
N VAL A 86 -17.55 14.11 10.29
CA VAL A 86 -18.93 13.64 10.40
C VAL A 86 -19.77 14.27 9.30
N VAL A 87 -20.32 13.43 8.43
CA VAL A 87 -21.23 13.84 7.35
C VAL A 87 -22.54 13.07 7.49
N ARG A 88 -23.66 13.79 7.54
CA ARG A 88 -25.00 13.20 7.75
C ARG A 88 -25.03 12.24 8.95
N GLU A 89 -24.48 12.67 10.08
CA GLU A 89 -24.38 11.92 11.32
C GLU A 89 -23.56 10.61 11.19
N THR A 90 -22.74 10.51 10.17
CA THR A 90 -21.96 9.29 9.86
C THR A 90 -20.46 9.63 9.86
N PRO A 91 -19.63 8.93 10.64
CA PRO A 91 -18.20 9.15 10.66
C PRO A 91 -17.57 8.66 9.36
N LEU A 92 -16.68 9.47 8.81
CA LEU A 92 -15.83 9.14 7.65
C LEU A 92 -14.37 9.36 8.04
N VAL A 93 -13.49 8.49 7.60
CA VAL A 93 -12.05 8.61 7.89
C VAL A 93 -11.49 9.86 7.24
N GLU A 94 -10.95 10.78 8.03
CA GLU A 94 -10.38 12.02 7.51
C GLU A 94 -9.18 11.77 6.60
N GLY A 95 -9.06 12.56 5.53
CA GLY A 95 -7.96 12.45 4.58
C GLY A 95 -8.01 11.25 3.63
N ALA A 96 -9.10 10.46 3.60
CA ALA A 96 -9.23 9.38 2.62
C ALA A 96 -9.45 9.90 1.19
N LEU A 97 -9.11 9.08 0.19
CA LEU A 97 -9.23 9.41 -1.24
C LEU A 97 -10.67 9.72 -1.64
N ALA A 98 -11.62 8.92 -1.18
CA ALA A 98 -13.03 9.14 -1.45
C ALA A 98 -13.88 8.80 -0.25
N HIS A 99 -14.99 9.51 -0.12
CA HIS A 99 -15.94 9.37 0.99
C HIS A 99 -17.34 9.15 0.45
N MET A 100 -18.05 8.21 1.04
CA MET A 100 -19.46 7.97 0.77
C MET A 100 -20.20 7.77 2.09
N VAL A 101 -21.41 8.31 2.16
CA VAL A 101 -22.42 7.92 3.17
C VAL A 101 -23.48 7.14 2.42
N ALA A 102 -23.75 5.93 2.89
CA ALA A 102 -24.75 5.07 2.30
C ALA A 102 -25.70 4.51 3.37
N ARG A 103 -26.92 4.22 2.98
CA ARG A 103 -27.94 3.59 3.84
C ARG A 103 -28.17 2.15 3.38
N VAL A 104 -28.02 1.20 4.27
CA VAL A 104 -28.29 -0.22 4.00
C VAL A 104 -29.76 -0.39 3.60
N ALA A 105 -29.99 -0.87 2.39
CA ALA A 105 -31.30 -1.10 1.82
C ALA A 105 -31.75 -2.55 1.98
N ARG A 106 -30.84 -3.51 1.82
CA ARG A 106 -31.09 -4.95 1.91
C ARG A 106 -29.83 -5.67 2.36
N SER A 107 -30.02 -6.82 3.02
CA SER A 107 -28.98 -7.80 3.27
C SER A 107 -29.32 -9.14 2.62
N TYR A 108 -28.30 -9.83 2.13
CA TYR A 108 -28.42 -11.13 1.48
C TYR A 108 -27.44 -12.12 2.08
N TRP A 109 -27.85 -13.37 2.15
CA TRP A 109 -26.97 -14.45 2.54
C TRP A 109 -25.86 -14.68 1.51
N GLY A 110 -24.64 -14.78 1.94
CA GLY A 110 -23.42 -14.99 1.13
C GLY A 110 -22.50 -16.07 1.71
N GLY A 111 -23.05 -17.11 2.35
CA GLY A 111 -22.26 -18.17 2.97
C GLY A 111 -21.78 -17.76 4.38
N ASP A 112 -20.47 -17.74 4.60
CA ASP A 112 -19.85 -17.25 5.83
C ASP A 112 -19.80 -15.71 5.91
N HIS A 113 -20.30 -15.03 4.87
CA HIS A 113 -20.46 -13.59 4.78
C HIS A 113 -21.93 -13.21 4.56
N SER A 114 -22.26 -11.95 4.84
CA SER A 114 -23.49 -11.30 4.40
C SER A 114 -23.17 -10.18 3.42
N LEU A 115 -23.99 -10.05 2.39
CA LEU A 115 -23.90 -9.03 1.37
C LEU A 115 -24.85 -7.90 1.70
N PHE A 116 -24.36 -6.69 1.95
CA PHE A 116 -25.16 -5.52 2.26
C PHE A 116 -25.24 -4.61 1.05
N LEU A 117 -26.42 -4.51 0.46
CA LEU A 117 -26.74 -3.55 -0.59
C LEU A 117 -27.14 -2.22 0.05
N ALA A 118 -26.47 -1.14 -0.31
CA ALA A 118 -26.70 0.16 0.29
C ALA A 118 -26.92 1.25 -0.76
N HIS A 119 -27.86 2.16 -0.50
CA HIS A 119 -28.14 3.33 -1.31
C HIS A 119 -27.22 4.47 -0.91
N VAL A 120 -26.45 5.02 -1.85
CA VAL A 120 -25.52 6.13 -1.61
C VAL A 120 -26.32 7.43 -1.48
N GLU A 121 -26.18 8.09 -0.33
CA GLU A 121 -26.81 9.37 -0.01
C GLU A 121 -25.86 10.56 -0.19
N TYR A 122 -24.54 10.32 -0.12
CA TYR A 122 -23.50 11.31 -0.27
C TYR A 122 -22.25 10.67 -0.86
N ALA A 123 -21.55 11.37 -1.72
CA ALA A 123 -20.23 10.97 -2.22
C ALA A 123 -19.36 12.20 -2.46
N ARG A 124 -18.08 12.10 -2.11
CA ARG A 124 -17.02 13.06 -2.40
C ARG A 124 -15.77 12.32 -2.83
N TYR A 125 -15.08 12.84 -3.80
CA TYR A 125 -13.83 12.30 -4.31
C TYR A 125 -12.72 13.33 -4.14
N GLY A 126 -11.54 12.89 -3.65
CA GLY A 126 -10.33 13.68 -3.51
C GLY A 126 -9.33 13.43 -4.64
N GLN A 127 -8.08 13.84 -4.42
CA GLN A 127 -6.96 13.61 -5.34
C GLN A 127 -5.95 12.66 -4.69
N GLY A 128 -5.27 11.85 -5.49
CA GLY A 128 -4.29 10.89 -5.05
C GLY A 128 -4.50 9.50 -5.63
N ASN A 129 -3.68 8.54 -5.21
CA ASN A 129 -3.74 7.15 -5.63
C ASN A 129 -4.43 6.30 -4.56
N PRO A 130 -5.29 5.34 -4.94
CA PRO A 130 -5.92 4.43 -3.98
C PRO A 130 -4.91 3.42 -3.44
N LEU A 131 -5.08 3.05 -2.17
CA LEU A 131 -4.44 1.88 -1.59
C LEU A 131 -5.03 0.63 -2.24
N LEU A 132 -4.18 -0.22 -2.79
CA LEU A 132 -4.58 -1.49 -3.40
C LEU A 132 -4.20 -2.67 -2.50
N PHE A 133 -4.97 -3.76 -2.61
CA PHE A 133 -4.70 -5.03 -1.96
C PHE A 133 -4.73 -6.16 -2.98
N HIS A 134 -3.61 -6.89 -3.10
CA HIS A 134 -3.46 -8.01 -4.03
C HIS A 134 -2.56 -9.08 -3.43
N GLY A 135 -2.92 -10.35 -3.57
CA GLY A 135 -2.07 -11.45 -3.14
C GLY A 135 -1.77 -11.51 -1.63
N GLY A 136 -2.57 -10.85 -0.78
CA GLY A 136 -2.31 -10.78 0.66
C GLY A 136 -1.46 -9.56 1.06
N HIS A 137 -1.09 -8.69 0.11
CA HIS A 137 -0.22 -7.54 0.32
C HIS A 137 -0.86 -6.25 -0.19
N TYR A 138 -0.43 -5.10 0.39
CA TYR A 138 -0.77 -3.79 -0.14
C TYR A 138 0.13 -3.45 -1.33
N GLU A 139 -0.44 -2.79 -2.33
CA GLU A 139 0.24 -2.36 -3.54
C GLU A 139 -0.12 -0.90 -3.85
N ALA A 140 0.75 -0.18 -4.56
CA ALA A 140 0.47 1.14 -5.09
C ALA A 140 0.03 1.06 -6.55
N LEU A 141 -0.93 1.91 -6.96
CA LEU A 141 -1.39 1.99 -8.36
C LEU A 141 -0.32 2.58 -9.27
N SER A 142 0.41 3.56 -8.75
CA SER A 142 1.51 4.21 -9.45
C SER A 142 2.81 3.85 -8.79
N ALA A 143 3.82 3.58 -9.59
CA ALA A 143 5.16 3.44 -9.05
C ALA A 143 5.58 4.80 -8.43
N PRO A 144 6.11 4.84 -7.20
CA PRO A 144 6.59 6.06 -6.58
C PRO A 144 7.55 6.83 -7.50
N GLU A 145 7.61 8.16 -7.35
CA GLU A 145 8.65 8.94 -8.02
C GLU A 145 10.02 8.33 -7.75
N GLY A 146 10.83 8.13 -8.79
CA GLY A 146 12.09 7.41 -8.70
C GLY A 146 11.96 5.88 -8.69
N SER A 147 10.76 5.32 -8.92
CA SER A 147 10.60 3.89 -9.12
C SER A 147 11.17 3.46 -10.47
N ILE A 148 12.13 2.55 -10.40
CA ILE A 148 12.68 1.89 -11.60
C ILE A 148 11.68 0.90 -12.19
N LEU A 149 10.98 0.13 -11.35
CA LEU A 149 10.03 -0.88 -11.83
C LEU A 149 8.83 -0.28 -12.56
N GLY A 150 8.35 0.88 -12.10
CA GLY A 150 7.25 1.58 -12.75
C GLY A 150 7.59 2.14 -14.13
N ALA A 151 8.85 2.46 -14.35
CA ALA A 151 9.34 2.99 -15.62
C ALA A 151 9.66 1.90 -16.66
N LEU A 152 9.69 0.62 -16.27
CA LEU A 152 10.04 -0.50 -17.14
C LEU A 152 8.82 -1.06 -17.89
N PRO A 153 8.98 -1.46 -19.16
CA PRO A 153 8.00 -2.29 -19.86
C PRO A 153 7.70 -3.59 -19.07
N PRO A 154 6.45 -4.11 -19.09
CA PRO A 154 6.06 -5.27 -18.28
C PRO A 154 6.97 -6.50 -18.47
N ALA A 155 7.31 -6.83 -19.70
CA ALA A 155 8.19 -7.98 -19.99
C ALA A 155 9.61 -7.82 -19.42
N MET A 156 10.14 -6.59 -19.36
CA MET A 156 11.44 -6.30 -18.79
C MET A 156 11.39 -6.33 -17.27
N ARG A 157 10.34 -5.79 -16.67
CA ARG A 157 10.08 -5.88 -15.23
C ARG A 157 10.08 -7.35 -14.77
N GLU A 158 9.32 -8.20 -15.45
CA GLU A 158 9.25 -9.63 -15.15
C GLU A 158 10.63 -10.30 -15.25
N ARG A 159 11.39 -10.03 -16.31
CA ARG A 159 12.76 -10.56 -16.49
C ARG A 159 13.71 -10.08 -15.40
N LEU A 160 13.63 -8.82 -14.97
CA LEU A 160 14.47 -8.29 -13.90
C LEU A 160 14.12 -8.94 -12.56
N LEU A 161 12.83 -9.05 -12.25
CA LEU A 161 12.33 -9.65 -11.01
C LEU A 161 12.64 -11.15 -10.94
N SER A 162 12.53 -11.88 -12.05
CA SER A 162 12.86 -13.32 -12.09
C SER A 162 14.36 -13.62 -12.08
N ALA A 163 15.22 -12.63 -12.25
CA ALA A 163 16.68 -12.80 -12.29
C ALA A 163 17.38 -12.54 -10.95
N GLY A 164 16.65 -12.20 -9.89
CA GLY A 164 17.17 -11.96 -8.55
C GLY A 164 16.54 -12.89 -7.51
N ASP A 165 17.10 -12.87 -6.31
CA ASP A 165 16.63 -13.65 -5.18
C ASP A 165 15.71 -12.80 -4.30
N GLU A 166 14.52 -13.32 -3.97
CA GLU A 166 13.56 -12.62 -3.10
C GLU A 166 13.92 -12.84 -1.63
N HIS A 167 13.93 -11.73 -0.87
CA HIS A 167 14.17 -11.69 0.57
C HIS A 167 13.02 -11.00 1.29
N THR A 168 12.75 -11.44 2.51
CA THR A 168 11.77 -10.84 3.42
C THR A 168 12.46 -10.42 4.71
N TYR A 169 12.06 -9.27 5.24
CA TYR A 169 12.60 -8.69 6.45
C TYR A 169 11.47 -8.22 7.36
N ASP A 170 11.62 -8.43 8.66
CA ASP A 170 10.67 -7.93 9.64
C ASP A 170 10.85 -6.42 9.88
N ALA A 171 9.80 -5.76 10.38
CA ALA A 171 9.90 -4.35 10.76
C ALA A 171 10.97 -4.13 11.83
N GLY A 172 11.87 -3.17 11.60
CA GLY A 172 13.04 -2.88 12.44
C GLY A 172 14.31 -3.64 12.07
N GLU A 173 14.24 -4.62 11.16
CA GLU A 173 15.39 -5.38 10.70
C GLU A 173 16.29 -4.53 9.79
N THR A 174 17.61 -4.65 9.96
CA THR A 174 18.58 -3.96 9.09
C THR A 174 18.94 -4.84 7.90
N VAL A 175 18.61 -4.36 6.72
CA VAL A 175 18.88 -5.04 5.44
C VAL A 175 20.31 -4.84 4.97
N ILE A 176 20.84 -3.64 5.17
CA ILE A 176 22.21 -3.24 4.83
C ILE A 176 22.82 -2.49 6.00
N HIS A 177 24.08 -2.78 6.34
CA HIS A 177 24.85 -2.01 7.31
C HIS A 177 25.84 -1.08 6.61
N GLN A 178 25.90 0.18 7.07
CA GLN A 178 26.89 1.16 6.61
C GLN A 178 28.31 0.63 6.88
N GLY A 179 29.19 0.74 5.89
CA GLY A 179 30.55 0.25 5.99
C GLY A 179 30.76 -1.18 5.48
N ASP A 180 29.72 -2.00 5.39
CA ASP A 180 29.82 -3.37 4.88
C ASP A 180 30.23 -3.39 3.40
N ARG A 181 30.84 -4.49 2.95
CA ARG A 181 31.04 -4.76 1.55
C ARG A 181 29.75 -5.30 0.92
N GLY A 182 29.35 -4.79 -0.24
CA GLY A 182 28.15 -5.25 -0.91
C GLY A 182 28.26 -5.23 -2.42
N GLY A 183 27.85 -6.34 -3.05
CA GLY A 183 27.82 -6.50 -4.52
C GLY A 183 26.43 -6.52 -5.12
N GLU A 184 25.39 -6.29 -4.32
CA GLU A 184 23.99 -6.39 -4.73
C GLU A 184 23.28 -5.05 -4.57
N ALA A 185 22.29 -4.83 -5.43
CA ALA A 185 21.27 -3.81 -5.28
C ALA A 185 19.93 -4.51 -4.98
N PHE A 186 19.07 -3.84 -4.24
CA PHE A 186 17.78 -4.35 -3.83
C PHE A 186 16.67 -3.51 -4.45
N VAL A 187 15.63 -4.16 -4.96
CA VAL A 187 14.42 -3.51 -5.46
C VAL A 187 13.27 -3.88 -4.53
N ILE A 188 12.60 -2.89 -3.95
CA ILE A 188 11.49 -3.10 -3.03
C ILE A 188 10.26 -3.56 -3.82
N LEU A 189 9.68 -4.70 -3.42
CA LEU A 189 8.41 -5.21 -3.94
C LEU A 189 7.24 -4.71 -3.13
N SER A 190 7.36 -4.74 -1.79
CA SER A 190 6.34 -4.26 -0.86
C SER A 190 6.97 -3.83 0.46
N GLY A 191 6.27 -3.02 1.24
CA GLY A 191 6.77 -2.45 2.49
C GLY A 191 7.55 -1.16 2.27
N ARG A 192 8.17 -0.65 3.34
CA ARG A 192 8.96 0.59 3.36
C ARG A 192 10.29 0.38 4.04
N ALA A 193 11.31 1.06 3.55
CA ALA A 193 12.64 1.07 4.14
C ALA A 193 13.10 2.51 4.42
N ARG A 194 13.85 2.69 5.49
CA ARG A 194 14.47 3.93 5.92
C ARG A 194 15.98 3.84 5.66
N VAL A 195 16.53 4.85 5.01
CA VAL A 195 17.97 4.97 4.77
C VAL A 195 18.56 5.88 5.85
N VAL A 196 19.55 5.37 6.58
CA VAL A 196 20.20 6.06 7.70
C VAL A 196 21.68 6.20 7.40
N ARG A 197 22.18 7.44 7.38
CA ARG A 197 23.62 7.72 7.22
C ARG A 197 24.13 8.46 8.43
N ASP A 198 25.19 7.93 9.04
CA ASP A 198 25.82 8.50 10.23
C ASP A 198 24.79 8.80 11.35
N GLY A 199 23.82 7.86 11.53
CA GLY A 199 22.77 7.94 12.54
C GLY A 199 21.62 8.91 12.20
N ARG A 200 21.56 9.47 11.00
CA ARG A 200 20.51 10.39 10.56
C ARG A 200 19.67 9.81 9.43
N ASP A 201 18.36 9.96 9.52
CA ASP A 201 17.45 9.61 8.43
C ASP A 201 17.71 10.53 7.23
N VAL A 202 18.04 9.93 6.09
CA VAL A 202 18.34 10.67 4.84
C VAL A 202 17.31 10.43 3.74
N ALA A 203 16.62 9.28 3.76
CA ALA A 203 15.56 8.98 2.79
C ALA A 203 14.60 7.90 3.33
N ARG A 204 13.40 7.86 2.75
CA ARG A 204 12.45 6.75 2.84
C ARG A 204 12.18 6.20 1.46
N LEU A 205 12.15 4.88 1.37
CA LEU A 205 12.00 4.14 0.12
C LEU A 205 10.78 3.24 0.21
N GLY A 206 10.03 3.16 -0.87
CA GLY A 206 8.84 2.33 -1.01
C GLY A 206 8.88 1.41 -2.23
N PRO A 207 7.76 0.73 -2.53
CA PRO A 207 7.68 -0.25 -3.61
C PRO A 207 8.14 0.31 -4.96
N GLY A 208 8.91 -0.49 -5.70
CA GLY A 208 9.48 -0.14 -7.00
C GLY A 208 10.75 0.71 -6.92
N GLN A 209 11.12 1.24 -5.77
CA GLN A 209 12.39 1.94 -5.57
C GLN A 209 13.50 0.93 -5.23
N PHE A 210 14.75 1.38 -5.38
CA PHE A 210 15.92 0.53 -5.20
C PHE A 210 16.95 1.18 -4.27
N PHE A 211 17.79 0.34 -3.66
CA PHE A 211 18.87 0.77 -2.77
C PHE A 211 20.08 -0.19 -2.87
N GLY A 212 21.21 0.23 -2.29
CA GLY A 212 22.45 -0.56 -2.31
C GLY A 212 23.24 -0.46 -3.62
N GLU A 213 22.73 0.28 -4.60
CA GLU A 213 23.32 0.44 -5.93
C GLU A 213 24.69 1.11 -5.92
N VAL A 214 24.92 2.04 -4.99
CA VAL A 214 26.19 2.81 -4.96
C VAL A 214 27.37 1.86 -4.75
N ALA A 215 27.33 1.05 -3.70
CA ALA A 215 28.39 0.07 -3.42
C ALA A 215 28.49 -1.01 -4.50
N MET A 216 27.37 -1.38 -5.13
CA MET A 216 27.37 -2.29 -6.26
C MET A 216 28.07 -1.68 -7.48
N LEU A 217 27.88 -0.39 -7.78
CA LEU A 217 28.46 0.28 -8.94
C LEU A 217 29.94 0.55 -8.78
N ASP A 218 30.38 1.11 -7.64
CA ASP A 218 31.75 1.56 -7.42
C ASP A 218 32.66 0.53 -6.70
N SER A 219 32.08 -0.60 -6.23
CA SER A 219 32.81 -1.66 -5.50
C SER A 219 33.37 -1.22 -4.15
N ARG A 220 32.81 -0.16 -3.56
CA ARG A 220 33.20 0.34 -2.24
C ARG A 220 32.24 -0.19 -1.17
N SER A 221 32.43 0.27 0.06
CA SER A 221 31.56 -0.05 1.19
C SER A 221 30.19 0.61 1.05
N ARG A 222 29.18 0.03 1.70
CA ARG A 222 27.84 0.58 1.84
C ARG A 222 27.88 1.98 2.44
N THR A 223 27.20 2.93 1.84
CA THR A 223 27.23 4.35 2.23
C THR A 223 26.25 4.71 3.34
N ALA A 224 25.32 3.80 3.68
CA ALA A 224 24.29 4.02 4.68
C ALA A 224 23.73 2.67 5.17
N ASP A 225 23.11 2.66 6.36
CA ASP A 225 22.22 1.60 6.78
C ASP A 225 20.91 1.67 5.99
N VAL A 226 20.29 0.52 5.77
CA VAL A 226 18.90 0.43 5.28
C VAL A 226 18.12 -0.45 6.23
N VAL A 227 17.09 0.13 6.86
CA VAL A 227 16.27 -0.51 7.88
C VAL A 227 14.84 -0.64 7.40
N ALA A 228 14.24 -1.81 7.54
CA ALA A 228 12.83 -2.03 7.24
C ALA A 228 11.94 -1.24 8.23
N GLU A 229 11.12 -0.29 7.74
CA GLU A 229 10.14 0.43 8.56
C GLU A 229 8.85 -0.37 8.78
N SER A 230 8.53 -1.24 7.85
CA SER A 230 7.41 -2.20 7.90
C SER A 230 7.90 -3.56 7.42
N PRO A 231 7.12 -4.65 7.53
CA PRO A 231 7.47 -5.88 6.84
C PRO A 231 7.82 -5.60 5.39
N LEU A 232 9.06 -5.95 4.98
CA LEU A 232 9.65 -5.56 3.71
C LEU A 232 9.92 -6.79 2.85
N ARG A 233 9.53 -6.75 1.58
CA ARG A 233 9.94 -7.72 0.58
C ARG A 233 10.77 -7.01 -0.48
N ALA A 234 11.93 -7.56 -0.79
CA ALA A 234 12.82 -6.99 -1.80
C ALA A 234 13.49 -8.09 -2.62
N ILE A 235 13.83 -7.78 -3.86
CA ILE A 235 14.65 -8.63 -4.72
C ILE A 235 16.08 -8.15 -4.70
N ALA A 236 16.99 -9.03 -4.33
CA ALA A 236 18.43 -8.80 -4.43
C ALA A 236 18.90 -9.09 -5.87
N LEU A 237 19.55 -8.12 -6.49
CA LEU A 237 20.10 -8.21 -7.84
C LEU A 237 21.61 -8.13 -7.78
N SER A 238 22.28 -9.18 -8.26
CA SER A 238 23.74 -9.17 -8.36
C SER A 238 24.24 -8.12 -9.37
N ARG A 239 25.47 -7.65 -9.18
CA ARG A 239 26.13 -6.73 -10.13
C ARG A 239 26.08 -7.24 -11.58
N ASP A 240 26.30 -8.54 -11.80
CA ASP A 240 26.32 -9.12 -13.13
C ASP A 240 24.94 -9.17 -13.77
N THR A 241 23.91 -9.41 -12.98
CA THR A 241 22.50 -9.36 -13.42
C THR A 241 22.15 -7.94 -13.86
N VAL A 242 22.47 -6.93 -13.03
CA VAL A 242 22.22 -5.51 -13.37
C VAL A 242 23.03 -5.10 -14.61
N LYS A 243 24.32 -5.45 -14.70
CA LYS A 243 25.12 -5.14 -15.89
C LYS A 243 24.57 -5.75 -17.17
N ARG A 244 24.10 -7.00 -17.13
CA ARG A 244 23.44 -7.63 -18.30
C ARG A 244 22.19 -6.87 -18.69
N ALA A 245 21.32 -6.53 -17.73
CA ALA A 245 20.09 -5.78 -17.99
C ALA A 245 20.38 -4.41 -18.62
N LEU A 246 21.31 -3.65 -18.06
CA LEU A 246 21.69 -2.32 -18.58
C LEU A 246 22.33 -2.36 -19.99
N ARG A 247 23.03 -3.46 -20.34
CA ARG A 247 23.61 -3.64 -21.67
C ARG A 247 22.58 -4.05 -22.72
N SER A 248 21.60 -4.85 -22.34
CA SER A 248 20.54 -5.30 -23.25
C SER A 248 19.50 -4.22 -23.54
N GLU A 249 19.38 -3.22 -22.65
CA GLU A 249 18.30 -2.23 -22.66
C GLU A 249 18.87 -0.83 -22.36
N PRO A 250 19.29 -0.08 -23.37
CA PRO A 250 19.85 1.27 -23.19
C PRO A 250 18.89 2.24 -22.48
N ASP A 251 17.56 2.12 -22.72
CA ASP A 251 16.56 2.96 -22.08
C ASP A 251 16.49 2.73 -20.57
N LEU A 252 16.74 1.48 -20.11
CA LEU A 252 16.86 1.18 -18.68
C LEU A 252 18.07 1.91 -18.07
N ALA A 253 19.21 1.90 -18.76
CA ALA A 253 20.41 2.58 -18.28
C ALA A 253 20.16 4.09 -18.11
N TRP A 254 19.45 4.71 -19.05
CA TRP A 254 19.09 6.12 -18.97
C TRP A 254 18.16 6.41 -17.79
N ARG A 255 17.13 5.59 -17.58
CA ARG A 255 16.22 5.71 -16.45
C ARG A 255 16.92 5.57 -15.10
N VAL A 256 17.84 4.61 -14.96
CA VAL A 256 18.65 4.47 -13.75
C VAL A 256 19.45 5.75 -13.50
N LEU A 257 20.06 6.33 -14.53
CA LEU A 257 20.81 7.58 -14.40
C LEU A 257 19.93 8.76 -13.99
N GLU A 258 18.71 8.88 -14.53
CA GLU A 258 17.73 9.91 -14.13
C GLU A 258 17.40 9.81 -12.63
N VAL A 259 17.10 8.60 -12.14
CA VAL A 259 16.78 8.36 -10.72
C VAL A 259 17.98 8.69 -9.82
N LEU A 260 19.19 8.25 -10.20
CA LEU A 260 20.41 8.55 -9.45
C LEU A 260 20.71 10.06 -9.43
N ALA A 261 20.52 10.75 -10.55
CA ALA A 261 20.69 12.19 -10.63
C ALA A 261 19.69 12.94 -9.74
N GLY A 262 18.45 12.47 -9.65
CA GLY A 262 17.44 13.01 -8.72
C GLY A 262 17.88 12.89 -7.25
N ARG A 263 18.45 11.75 -6.86
CA ARG A 263 18.95 11.51 -5.48
C ARG A 263 20.17 12.36 -5.09
N ILE A 264 20.94 12.84 -6.07
CA ILE A 264 22.11 13.71 -5.81
C ILE A 264 21.66 15.17 -5.59
N ARG A 265 20.51 15.57 -6.14
CA ARG A 265 20.02 16.96 -6.08
C ARG A 265 19.13 17.27 -4.88
N GLY A 266 18.55 16.25 -4.25
CA GLY A 266 17.71 16.35 -3.05
C GLY A 266 18.50 16.00 -1.80
#